data_ce36eb2aaecdfbc6090387f5efd8a699
#
_entry.id   ce36eb2aaecdfbc6090387f5efd8a699
#
_cell.length_a   1.000
_cell.length_b   1.000
_cell.length_c   1.000
_cell.angle_alpha   90.00
_cell.angle_beta   90.00
_cell.angle_gamma   90.00
#
_symmetry.space_group_name_H-M   'P 1'
#
loop_
_entity.id
_entity.type
_entity.pdbx_description
1 polymer ?
#
loop_
_entity_poly.entity_id
_entity_poly.type
_entity_poly.pdbx_seq_one_letter_code
_entity_poly.pdbx_strand_id
1 'polypeptide(L)'
;MKRLFCWAALALGMLVPGACGKAPEDVSEDDARKNLLELLKAEDKLYQDQTIFSRAMGKNMTYSVWLPGGYDDTKTYPFLYLLHGYEYGDQSHLDRYWVQKGNARSIAREYVKDGGVPMVIVMPNGLDSFYVGKYETYFEEELMAEVEKAYHCNGKRAIAGLSMGGYGTLYHALKYPSKFTCAYAMSPAVMGEMEKMVDEVADKGSFPAFTIEVGEQDTVVDNTASQTLYLYLKENGIRCEWISRPGVHDWVFWQACLPKALKAAGDSF
;
A
#
# COMPACT_ATOMS: atom_id res chain seq x y z
N MET A 1 -6.53 42.10 -14.08
CA MET A 1 -6.93 40.83 -13.48
C MET A 1 -8.17 40.18 -14.13
N LYS A 2 -8.59 40.55 -15.33
CA LYS A 2 -9.79 39.98 -16.02
C LYS A 2 -9.45 39.06 -17.21
N ARG A 3 -8.21 38.64 -17.39
CA ARG A 3 -7.79 37.84 -18.58
C ARG A 3 -7.35 36.39 -18.29
N LEU A 4 -7.33 35.92 -17.04
CA LEU A 4 -6.94 34.53 -16.71
C LEU A 4 -8.12 33.55 -16.57
N PHE A 5 -9.37 34.02 -16.53
CA PHE A 5 -10.54 33.14 -16.35
C PHE A 5 -11.14 32.57 -17.66
N CYS A 6 -10.72 33.08 -18.82
CA CYS A 6 -11.28 32.64 -20.11
C CYS A 6 -10.69 31.35 -20.70
N TRP A 7 -9.61 30.82 -20.15
CA TRP A 7 -8.93 29.63 -20.68
C TRP A 7 -9.37 28.29 -20.07
N ALA A 8 -9.96 28.31 -18.91
CA ALA A 8 -10.46 27.09 -18.27
C ALA A 8 -11.83 26.63 -18.84
N ALA A 9 -12.60 27.53 -19.45
CA ALA A 9 -13.89 27.20 -20.04
C ALA A 9 -13.81 26.61 -21.46
N LEU A 10 -12.67 26.76 -22.14
CA LEU A 10 -12.49 26.28 -23.53
C LEU A 10 -11.97 24.84 -23.64
N ALA A 11 -11.49 24.24 -22.56
CA ALA A 11 -10.97 22.89 -22.58
C ALA A 11 -12.03 21.78 -22.41
N LEU A 12 -13.29 22.14 -22.05
CA LEU A 12 -14.40 21.19 -21.91
C LEU A 12 -15.35 21.13 -23.12
N GLY A 13 -15.08 21.87 -24.17
CA GLY A 13 -16.00 22.07 -25.30
C GLY A 13 -15.73 21.30 -26.58
N MET A 14 -14.80 20.34 -26.61
CA MET A 14 -14.55 19.54 -27.82
C MET A 14 -14.72 18.07 -27.53
N LEU A 15 -15.86 17.53 -27.98
CA LEU A 15 -16.09 16.22 -28.57
C LEU A 15 -17.52 15.72 -28.26
N VAL A 16 -18.51 16.17 -29.02
CA VAL A 16 -19.61 15.32 -29.51
C VAL A 16 -20.24 15.99 -30.73
N PRO A 17 -20.18 15.47 -31.95
CA PRO A 17 -21.02 15.94 -33.05
C PRO A 17 -22.37 15.23 -33.01
N GLY A 18 -23.44 16.00 -32.85
CA GLY A 18 -24.80 15.56 -33.18
C GLY A 18 -25.79 15.46 -32.03
N ALA A 19 -26.21 16.59 -31.48
CA ALA A 19 -27.55 16.75 -30.93
C ALA A 19 -27.90 18.25 -30.92
N CYS A 20 -28.87 18.61 -31.72
CA CYS A 20 -29.53 19.90 -31.66
C CYS A 20 -30.31 19.97 -30.35
N GLY A 21 -29.89 20.78 -29.41
CA GLY A 21 -30.61 20.92 -28.14
C GLY A 21 -29.94 21.86 -27.16
N LYS A 22 -30.57 23.00 -26.90
CA LYS A 22 -30.39 24.00 -25.84
C LYS A 22 -28.98 24.51 -25.60
N ALA A 23 -28.80 25.83 -25.60
CA ALA A 23 -27.61 26.49 -25.10
C ALA A 23 -27.25 25.92 -23.69
N PRO A 24 -25.95 25.77 -23.35
CA PRO A 24 -25.57 25.34 -22.03
C PRO A 24 -26.18 26.34 -21.02
N GLU A 25 -26.91 25.80 -20.02
CA GLU A 25 -27.43 26.57 -18.89
C GLU A 25 -26.26 27.32 -18.26
N ASP A 26 -26.44 28.60 -18.03
CA ASP A 26 -25.47 29.50 -17.40
C ASP A 26 -25.26 29.01 -15.96
N VAL A 27 -24.22 28.18 -15.72
CA VAL A 27 -23.86 27.69 -14.41
C VAL A 27 -23.38 28.89 -13.60
N SER A 28 -24.04 29.18 -12.50
CA SER A 28 -23.66 30.30 -11.63
C SER A 28 -22.21 30.16 -11.15
N GLU A 29 -21.52 31.28 -10.89
CA GLU A 29 -20.15 31.24 -10.34
C GLU A 29 -20.10 30.45 -9.03
N ASP A 30 -21.15 30.48 -8.22
CA ASP A 30 -21.28 29.75 -6.97
C ASP A 30 -21.42 28.22 -7.20
N ASP A 31 -22.22 27.82 -8.21
CA ASP A 31 -22.32 26.39 -8.58
C ASP A 31 -21.04 25.84 -9.18
N ALA A 32 -20.37 26.64 -10.02
CA ALA A 32 -19.05 26.26 -10.57
C ALA A 32 -18.01 26.10 -9.46
N ARG A 33 -18.00 27.00 -8.48
CA ARG A 33 -17.13 26.94 -7.31
C ARG A 33 -17.46 25.74 -6.42
N LYS A 34 -18.74 25.45 -6.18
CA LYS A 34 -19.19 24.29 -5.41
C LYS A 34 -18.78 22.99 -6.11
N ASN A 35 -19.01 22.87 -7.41
CA ASN A 35 -18.62 21.72 -8.21
C ASN A 35 -17.09 21.53 -8.21
N LEU A 36 -16.30 22.61 -8.32
CA LEU A 36 -14.84 22.55 -8.23
C LEU A 36 -14.39 22.07 -6.84
N LEU A 37 -15.02 22.56 -5.77
CA LEU A 37 -14.72 22.11 -4.41
C LEU A 37 -15.08 20.64 -4.19
N GLU A 38 -16.19 20.16 -4.75
CA GLU A 38 -16.54 18.72 -4.71
C GLU A 38 -15.56 17.88 -5.52
N LEU A 39 -15.13 18.32 -6.69
CA LEU A 39 -14.09 17.65 -7.48
C LEU A 39 -12.75 17.59 -6.75
N LEU A 40 -12.34 18.70 -6.10
CA LEU A 40 -11.11 18.74 -5.30
C LEU A 40 -11.17 17.85 -4.05
N LYS A 41 -12.36 17.71 -3.46
CA LYS A 41 -12.57 16.76 -2.35
C LYS A 41 -12.58 15.31 -2.82
N ALA A 42 -13.01 15.05 -4.05
CA ALA A 42 -13.02 13.70 -4.63
C ALA A 42 -11.63 13.23 -5.10
N GLU A 43 -10.63 14.13 -5.21
CA GLU A 43 -9.29 13.75 -5.57
C GLU A 43 -8.56 13.04 -4.44
N ASP A 44 -7.78 12.01 -4.81
CA ASP A 44 -6.83 11.37 -3.90
C ASP A 44 -5.66 12.31 -3.56
N LYS A 45 -5.08 12.15 -2.39
CA LYS A 45 -3.92 12.93 -1.95
C LYS A 45 -2.72 12.02 -1.78
N LEU A 46 -1.56 12.51 -2.18
CA LEU A 46 -0.28 11.82 -1.97
C LEU A 46 0.70 12.78 -1.29
N TYR A 47 1.16 12.40 -0.11
CA TYR A 47 2.19 13.08 0.64
C TYR A 47 3.46 12.23 0.61
N GLN A 48 4.51 12.72 -0.02
CA GLN A 48 5.80 12.06 -0.08
C GLN A 48 6.79 12.75 0.87
N ASP A 49 7.86 12.03 1.26
CA ASP A 49 8.92 12.53 2.13
C ASP A 49 8.42 13.12 3.45
N GLN A 50 7.34 12.59 3.96
CA GLN A 50 6.94 12.89 5.32
C GLN A 50 8.03 12.39 6.26
N THR A 51 8.31 13.10 7.35
CA THR A 51 9.41 12.75 8.25
C THR A 51 8.94 12.57 9.68
N ILE A 52 9.51 11.57 10.33
CA ILE A 52 9.37 11.34 11.76
C ILE A 52 10.76 11.11 12.35
N PHE A 53 11.08 11.78 13.48
CA PHE A 53 12.29 11.46 14.21
C PHE A 53 12.12 10.15 14.97
N SER A 54 12.86 9.13 14.56
CA SER A 54 12.88 7.85 15.24
C SER A 54 13.93 7.81 16.34
N ARG A 55 13.51 7.49 17.55
CA ARG A 55 14.41 7.25 18.67
C ARG A 55 15.16 5.93 18.50
N ALA A 56 14.46 4.90 18.01
CA ALA A 56 15.05 3.59 17.76
C ALA A 56 16.18 3.67 16.73
N MET A 57 15.96 4.43 15.63
CA MET A 57 16.94 4.61 14.55
C MET A 57 17.95 5.73 14.83
N GLY A 58 17.67 6.65 15.76
CA GLY A 58 18.50 7.79 16.10
C GLY A 58 18.57 8.85 14.99
N LYS A 59 17.60 8.91 14.09
CA LYS A 59 17.56 9.82 12.93
C LYS A 59 16.14 10.09 12.44
N ASN A 60 16.00 11.08 11.57
CA ASN A 60 14.77 11.25 10.82
C ASN A 60 14.60 10.11 9.81
N MET A 61 13.43 9.50 9.83
CA MET A 61 12.99 8.48 8.87
C MET A 61 11.93 9.08 7.96
N THR A 62 11.91 8.67 6.69
CA THR A 62 10.93 9.14 5.72
C THR A 62 9.83 8.11 5.47
N TYR A 63 8.66 8.58 5.10
CA TYR A 63 7.55 7.76 4.63
C TYR A 63 6.68 8.55 3.65
N SER A 64 5.97 7.85 2.79
CA SER A 64 4.94 8.41 1.92
C SER A 64 3.56 7.92 2.35
N VAL A 65 2.54 8.76 2.17
CA VAL A 65 1.14 8.40 2.48
C VAL A 65 0.25 8.75 1.30
N TRP A 66 -0.57 7.79 0.89
CA TRP A 66 -1.67 8.01 -0.03
C TRP A 66 -3.01 7.97 0.70
N LEU A 67 -3.84 8.99 0.47
CA LEU A 67 -5.19 9.09 0.98
C LEU A 67 -6.19 8.90 -0.15
N PRO A 68 -7.25 8.09 0.04
CA PRO A 68 -8.25 7.84 -1.01
C PRO A 68 -9.01 9.11 -1.39
N GLY A 69 -9.54 9.13 -2.61
CA GLY A 69 -10.42 10.21 -3.05
C GLY A 69 -11.61 10.36 -2.10
N GLY A 70 -11.93 11.59 -1.74
CA GLY A 70 -12.97 11.88 -0.76
C GLY A 70 -12.57 11.62 0.70
N TYR A 71 -11.27 11.49 0.99
CA TYR A 71 -10.78 11.37 2.37
C TYR A 71 -11.30 12.52 3.24
N ASP A 72 -11.88 12.18 4.38
CA ASP A 72 -12.52 13.06 5.35
C ASP A 72 -11.85 12.83 6.71
N ASP A 73 -11.21 13.85 7.26
CA ASP A 73 -10.45 13.79 8.51
C ASP A 73 -11.35 13.65 9.77
N THR A 74 -12.66 13.68 9.60
CA THR A 74 -13.62 13.37 10.67
C THR A 74 -13.99 11.88 10.72
N LYS A 75 -13.54 11.09 9.75
CA LYS A 75 -13.81 9.65 9.63
C LYS A 75 -12.57 8.82 9.94
N THR A 76 -12.78 7.55 10.17
CA THR A 76 -11.70 6.59 10.37
C THR A 76 -11.59 5.63 9.19
N TYR A 77 -10.36 5.17 8.89
CA TYR A 77 -10.05 4.33 7.74
C TYR A 77 -9.24 3.09 8.13
N PRO A 78 -9.37 1.98 7.41
CA PRO A 78 -8.40 0.89 7.49
C PRO A 78 -7.08 1.30 6.84
N PHE A 79 -5.98 0.66 7.25
CA PHE A 79 -4.63 0.99 6.79
C PHE A 79 -3.99 -0.19 6.06
N LEU A 80 -3.26 0.12 5.00
CA LEU A 80 -2.31 -0.78 4.34
C LEU A 80 -0.90 -0.23 4.49
N TYR A 81 -0.01 -0.99 5.12
CA TYR A 81 1.42 -0.74 5.11
C TYR A 81 2.03 -1.46 3.90
N LEU A 82 2.64 -0.69 2.97
CA LEU A 82 3.14 -1.19 1.69
C LEU A 82 4.67 -1.06 1.65
N LEU A 83 5.36 -2.17 1.83
CA LEU A 83 6.80 -2.27 2.04
C LEU A 83 7.55 -2.44 0.71
N HIS A 84 8.61 -1.63 0.48
CA HIS A 84 9.46 -1.73 -0.70
C HIS A 84 10.54 -2.82 -0.57
N GLY A 85 11.19 -3.17 -1.67
CA GLY A 85 12.30 -4.12 -1.72
C GLY A 85 13.65 -3.50 -1.37
N TYR A 86 14.69 -4.35 -1.34
CA TYR A 86 16.07 -3.90 -1.19
C TYR A 86 16.50 -3.06 -2.40
N GLU A 87 17.30 -2.03 -2.15
CA GLU A 87 17.88 -1.20 -3.22
C GLU A 87 19.34 -0.91 -2.91
N TYR A 88 20.17 -0.99 -3.95
CA TYR A 88 21.58 -0.60 -3.88
C TYR A 88 21.71 0.91 -4.08
N GLY A 89 22.63 1.54 -3.35
CA GLY A 89 22.98 2.95 -3.52
C GLY A 89 22.21 3.90 -2.60
N ASP A 90 21.61 4.95 -3.14
CA ASP A 90 20.92 5.97 -2.35
C ASP A 90 19.59 5.46 -1.77
N GLN A 91 19.54 5.38 -0.47
CA GLN A 91 18.37 4.88 0.28
C GLN A 91 17.52 6.02 0.87
N SER A 92 17.79 7.26 0.54
CA SER A 92 17.14 8.41 1.18
C SER A 92 15.64 8.53 0.90
N HIS A 93 15.18 7.98 -0.24
CA HIS A 93 13.81 8.17 -0.74
C HIS A 93 13.12 6.88 -1.19
N LEU A 94 13.40 5.75 -0.54
CA LEU A 94 12.80 4.46 -0.93
C LEU A 94 11.28 4.39 -0.64
N ASP A 95 10.77 5.24 0.25
CA ASP A 95 9.33 5.45 0.49
C ASP A 95 8.55 5.88 -0.76
N ARG A 96 9.23 6.41 -1.79
CA ARG A 96 8.60 6.81 -3.06
C ARG A 96 8.51 5.68 -4.10
N TYR A 97 9.21 4.56 -3.90
CA TYR A 97 9.39 3.55 -4.94
C TYR A 97 8.09 2.89 -5.39
N TRP A 98 7.17 2.62 -4.47
CA TRP A 98 5.85 2.12 -4.85
C TRP A 98 5.07 3.11 -5.74
N VAL A 99 5.25 4.40 -5.55
CA VAL A 99 4.63 5.43 -6.41
C VAL A 99 5.36 5.53 -7.74
N GLN A 100 6.70 5.67 -7.71
CA GLN A 100 7.50 5.99 -8.89
C GLN A 100 7.70 4.79 -9.82
N LYS A 101 7.96 3.61 -9.24
CA LYS A 101 8.23 2.37 -9.98
C LYS A 101 7.02 1.43 -9.97
N GLY A 102 6.27 1.40 -8.88
CA GLY A 102 5.13 0.50 -8.65
C GLY A 102 3.78 1.02 -9.13
N ASN A 103 3.70 2.28 -9.58
CA ASN A 103 2.44 2.92 -10.02
C ASN A 103 1.31 2.86 -8.99
N ALA A 104 1.66 2.77 -7.70
CA ALA A 104 0.73 2.47 -6.61
C ALA A 104 -0.42 3.48 -6.52
N ARG A 105 -0.15 4.79 -6.76
CA ARG A 105 -1.19 5.82 -6.73
C ARG A 105 -2.30 5.55 -7.75
N SER A 106 -1.95 5.26 -9.00
CA SER A 106 -2.94 5.00 -10.06
C SER A 106 -3.71 3.71 -9.79
N ILE A 107 -3.01 2.65 -9.36
CA ILE A 107 -3.61 1.34 -9.05
C ILE A 107 -4.58 1.47 -7.88
N ALA A 108 -4.20 2.16 -6.80
CA ALA A 108 -5.06 2.38 -5.65
C ALA A 108 -6.29 3.24 -5.98
N ARG A 109 -6.12 4.26 -6.83
CA ARG A 109 -7.21 5.08 -7.33
C ARG A 109 -8.24 4.26 -8.13
N GLU A 110 -7.77 3.45 -9.07
CA GLU A 110 -8.65 2.58 -9.86
C GLU A 110 -9.35 1.54 -8.97
N TYR A 111 -8.62 0.94 -8.01
CA TYR A 111 -9.22 0.01 -7.05
C TYR A 111 -10.41 0.62 -6.30
N VAL A 112 -10.26 1.86 -5.77
CA VAL A 112 -11.36 2.55 -5.05
C VAL A 112 -12.48 2.95 -6.01
N LYS A 113 -12.16 3.41 -7.21
CA LYS A 113 -13.13 3.77 -8.25
C LYS A 113 -13.98 2.57 -8.69
N ASP A 114 -13.39 1.37 -8.71
CA ASP A 114 -14.07 0.11 -9.03
C ASP A 114 -14.86 -0.47 -7.84
N GLY A 115 -15.04 0.29 -6.77
CA GLY A 115 -15.84 -0.08 -5.60
C GLY A 115 -15.05 -0.79 -4.51
N GLY A 116 -13.73 -0.78 -4.58
CA GLY A 116 -12.87 -1.28 -3.50
C GLY A 116 -12.95 -0.45 -2.23
N VAL A 117 -12.59 -1.05 -1.11
CA VAL A 117 -12.63 -0.40 0.21
C VAL A 117 -11.64 0.76 0.27
N PRO A 118 -12.08 2.01 0.53
CA PRO A 118 -11.17 3.13 0.74
C PRO A 118 -10.28 2.88 1.97
N MET A 119 -8.97 2.97 1.79
CA MET A 119 -7.96 2.76 2.83
C MET A 119 -6.87 3.80 2.75
N VAL A 120 -6.18 4.05 3.84
CA VAL A 120 -4.93 4.83 3.87
C VAL A 120 -3.77 3.88 3.54
N ILE A 121 -2.90 4.25 2.59
CA ILE A 121 -1.72 3.47 2.24
C ILE A 121 -0.48 4.20 2.73
N VAL A 122 0.26 3.55 3.64
CA VAL A 122 1.52 4.06 4.19
C VAL A 122 2.67 3.29 3.56
N MET A 123 3.61 4.00 2.98
CA MET A 123 4.80 3.46 2.31
C MET A 123 6.04 3.95 3.07
N PRO A 124 6.56 3.18 4.04
CA PRO A 124 7.72 3.60 4.80
C PRO A 124 9.03 3.39 4.03
N ASN A 125 10.04 4.21 4.31
CA ASN A 125 11.41 3.95 3.89
C ASN A 125 12.01 2.87 4.79
N GLY A 126 12.14 1.65 4.27
CA GLY A 126 12.69 0.49 4.97
C GLY A 126 14.22 0.46 5.02
N LEU A 127 14.89 1.37 4.29
CA LEU A 127 16.33 1.29 4.06
C LEU A 127 16.72 -0.10 3.50
N ASP A 128 17.81 -0.69 4.01
CA ASP A 128 18.27 -2.06 3.77
C ASP A 128 18.06 -2.98 4.99
N SER A 129 17.12 -2.62 5.86
CA SER A 129 16.96 -3.20 7.21
C SER A 129 16.29 -4.57 7.24
N PHE A 130 15.75 -5.05 6.12
CA PHE A 130 14.83 -6.20 6.11
C PHE A 130 13.66 -6.04 7.09
N TYR A 131 13.39 -4.81 7.52
CA TYR A 131 12.31 -4.46 8.46
C TYR A 131 12.47 -5.07 9.86
N VAL A 132 13.68 -5.44 10.27
CA VAL A 132 13.98 -6.10 11.56
C VAL A 132 14.86 -5.26 12.48
N GLY A 133 15.09 -5.72 13.70
CA GLY A 133 15.98 -5.10 14.68
C GLY A 133 15.49 -3.72 15.12
N LYS A 134 16.35 -2.70 15.04
CA LYS A 134 15.95 -1.31 15.40
C LYS A 134 14.83 -0.78 14.50
N TYR A 135 14.79 -1.23 13.25
CA TYR A 135 13.73 -0.85 12.31
C TYR A 135 12.37 -1.40 12.75
N GLU A 136 12.32 -2.62 13.25
CA GLU A 136 11.10 -3.19 13.81
C GLU A 136 10.52 -2.31 14.93
N THR A 137 11.35 -1.89 15.89
CA THR A 137 10.91 -0.98 16.96
C THR A 137 10.39 0.34 16.40
N TYR A 138 11.10 0.92 15.42
CA TYR A 138 10.64 2.12 14.73
C TYR A 138 9.27 1.91 14.06
N PHE A 139 9.13 0.84 13.29
CA PHE A 139 7.90 0.55 12.53
C PHE A 139 6.71 0.31 13.46
N GLU A 140 6.87 -0.59 14.45
CA GLU A 140 5.80 -1.09 15.30
C GLU A 140 5.37 -0.12 16.42
N GLU A 141 6.31 0.68 16.92
CA GLU A 141 6.07 1.51 18.11
C GLU A 141 6.04 3.02 17.81
N GLU A 142 6.76 3.47 16.78
CA GLU A 142 6.88 4.88 16.46
C GLU A 142 6.07 5.27 15.22
N LEU A 143 6.36 4.66 14.05
CA LEU A 143 5.71 5.02 12.79
C LEU A 143 4.22 4.72 12.81
N MET A 144 3.84 3.47 13.16
CA MET A 144 2.42 3.08 13.19
C MET A 144 1.63 4.00 14.11
N ALA A 145 2.12 4.28 15.32
CA ALA A 145 1.42 5.15 16.27
C ALA A 145 1.22 6.57 15.72
N GLU A 146 2.24 7.13 15.06
CA GLU A 146 2.19 8.48 14.50
C GLU A 146 1.21 8.57 13.32
N VAL A 147 1.35 7.69 12.31
CA VAL A 147 0.51 7.76 11.11
C VAL A 147 -0.94 7.38 11.40
N GLU A 148 -1.19 6.44 12.30
CA GLU A 148 -2.54 6.03 12.67
C GLU A 148 -3.30 7.12 13.42
N LYS A 149 -2.60 7.89 14.24
CA LYS A 149 -3.15 9.07 14.89
C LYS A 149 -3.39 10.20 13.88
N ALA A 150 -2.40 10.46 13.01
CA ALA A 150 -2.48 11.56 12.05
C ALA A 150 -3.57 11.36 10.97
N TYR A 151 -3.82 10.11 10.58
CA TYR A 151 -4.75 9.76 9.50
C TYR A 151 -5.94 8.89 9.96
N HIS A 152 -6.22 8.86 11.26
CA HIS A 152 -7.43 8.29 11.87
C HIS A 152 -7.67 6.80 11.54
N CYS A 153 -6.75 5.92 11.96
CA CYS A 153 -6.90 4.48 11.80
C CYS A 153 -8.11 3.94 12.59
N ASN A 154 -8.93 3.11 11.95
CA ASN A 154 -10.07 2.42 12.58
C ASN A 154 -9.68 1.13 13.34
N GLY A 155 -8.38 0.86 13.48
CA GLY A 155 -7.85 -0.34 14.13
C GLY A 155 -7.64 -1.54 13.19
N LYS A 156 -8.12 -1.49 11.95
CA LYS A 156 -7.89 -2.55 10.94
C LYS A 156 -6.66 -2.23 10.11
N ARG A 157 -5.77 -3.20 10.01
CA ARG A 157 -4.46 -3.06 9.35
C ARG A 157 -4.20 -4.25 8.45
N ALA A 158 -3.70 -3.97 7.25
CA ALA A 158 -3.10 -4.95 6.36
C ALA A 158 -1.62 -4.58 6.13
N ILE A 159 -0.82 -5.56 5.77
CA ILE A 159 0.58 -5.36 5.41
C ILE A 159 0.87 -6.09 4.09
N ALA A 160 1.57 -5.43 3.18
CA ALA A 160 2.00 -6.03 1.93
C ALA A 160 3.38 -5.52 1.54
N GLY A 161 4.12 -6.29 0.75
CA GLY A 161 5.45 -5.86 0.30
C GLY A 161 6.08 -6.79 -0.68
N LEU A 162 7.14 -6.31 -1.33
CA LEU A 162 7.88 -7.03 -2.36
C LEU A 162 9.31 -7.36 -1.91
N SER A 163 9.86 -8.51 -2.30
CA SER A 163 11.25 -8.89 -2.06
C SER A 163 11.63 -8.80 -0.57
N MET A 164 12.57 -7.90 -0.19
CA MET A 164 12.87 -7.55 1.19
C MET A 164 11.60 -7.11 1.96
N GLY A 165 10.72 -6.30 1.33
CA GLY A 165 9.44 -5.91 1.93
C GLY A 165 8.45 -7.07 2.03
N GLY A 166 8.56 -8.07 1.14
CA GLY A 166 7.83 -9.34 1.24
C GLY A 166 8.27 -10.15 2.47
N TYR A 167 9.58 -10.20 2.72
CA TYR A 167 10.13 -10.74 3.97
C TYR A 167 9.59 -9.98 5.18
N GLY A 168 9.68 -8.64 5.17
CA GLY A 168 9.15 -7.81 6.26
C GLY A 168 7.66 -8.03 6.50
N THR A 169 6.87 -8.21 5.44
CA THR A 169 5.44 -8.54 5.51
C THR A 169 5.20 -9.83 6.29
N LEU A 170 5.92 -10.90 5.94
CA LEU A 170 5.80 -12.20 6.63
C LEU A 170 6.30 -12.10 8.08
N TYR A 171 7.45 -11.45 8.28
CA TYR A 171 8.05 -11.28 9.61
C TYR A 171 7.10 -10.58 10.59
N HIS A 172 6.59 -9.40 10.22
CA HIS A 172 5.71 -8.63 11.10
C HIS A 172 4.37 -9.33 11.34
N ALA A 173 3.80 -9.93 10.30
CA ALA A 173 2.53 -10.63 10.40
C ALA A 173 2.61 -11.93 11.24
N LEU A 174 3.75 -12.62 11.23
CA LEU A 174 4.00 -13.77 12.09
C LEU A 174 4.30 -13.34 13.52
N LYS A 175 5.14 -12.32 13.71
CA LYS A 175 5.54 -11.89 15.05
C LYS A 175 4.42 -11.18 15.82
N TYR A 176 3.57 -10.44 15.12
CA TYR A 176 2.46 -9.65 15.64
C TYR A 176 1.11 -10.03 15.01
N PRO A 177 0.70 -11.31 15.09
CA PRO A 177 -0.43 -11.81 14.29
C PRO A 177 -1.76 -11.11 14.58
N SER A 178 -1.97 -10.59 15.78
CA SER A 178 -3.18 -9.84 16.13
C SER A 178 -3.22 -8.40 15.61
N LYS A 179 -2.11 -7.87 15.10
CA LYS A 179 -2.06 -6.49 14.59
C LYS A 179 -2.62 -6.36 13.18
N PHE A 180 -2.57 -7.42 12.37
CA PHE A 180 -2.92 -7.39 10.96
C PHE A 180 -4.08 -8.33 10.64
N THR A 181 -4.90 -7.95 9.67
CA THR A 181 -5.99 -8.77 9.14
C THR A 181 -5.60 -9.52 7.87
N CYS A 182 -4.61 -8.99 7.12
CA CYS A 182 -4.09 -9.53 5.88
C CYS A 182 -2.59 -9.28 5.76
N ALA A 183 -1.85 -10.25 5.21
CA ALA A 183 -0.43 -10.17 4.88
C ALA A 183 -0.20 -10.69 3.45
N TYR A 184 0.20 -9.81 2.52
CA TYR A 184 0.40 -10.15 1.11
C TYR A 184 1.87 -9.98 0.70
N ALA A 185 2.59 -11.08 0.58
CA ALA A 185 4.01 -11.10 0.24
C ALA A 185 4.23 -11.39 -1.25
N MET A 186 4.92 -10.48 -1.94
CA MET A 186 5.22 -10.55 -3.37
C MET A 186 6.69 -10.90 -3.56
N SER A 187 7.01 -12.04 -4.19
CA SER A 187 8.38 -12.53 -4.36
C SER A 187 9.22 -12.35 -3.08
N PRO A 188 8.78 -12.85 -1.92
CA PRO A 188 9.45 -12.57 -0.64
C PRO A 188 10.84 -13.20 -0.59
N ALA A 189 11.81 -12.48 0.01
CA ALA A 189 13.13 -13.02 0.33
C ALA A 189 13.04 -13.89 1.60
N VAL A 190 12.44 -15.09 1.52
CA VAL A 190 12.24 -15.98 2.67
C VAL A 190 13.58 -16.46 3.21
N MET A 191 13.77 -16.36 4.53
CA MET A 191 14.94 -16.84 5.26
C MET A 191 14.53 -17.89 6.29
N GLY A 192 15.46 -18.76 6.67
CA GLY A 192 15.19 -19.97 7.45
C GLY A 192 14.63 -19.79 8.86
N GLU A 193 14.67 -18.57 9.42
CA GLU A 193 14.03 -18.30 10.73
C GLU A 193 12.49 -18.24 10.69
N MET A 194 11.89 -18.15 9.52
CA MET A 194 10.43 -18.03 9.39
C MET A 194 9.67 -19.25 9.91
N GLU A 195 10.19 -20.46 9.65
CA GLU A 195 9.58 -21.70 10.18
C GLU A 195 9.60 -21.72 11.72
N LYS A 196 10.73 -21.33 12.31
CA LYS A 196 10.81 -21.20 13.78
C LYS A 196 9.83 -20.16 14.32
N MET A 197 9.62 -19.04 13.61
CA MET A 197 8.62 -18.05 14.01
C MET A 197 7.20 -18.62 13.96
N VAL A 198 6.90 -19.48 12.98
CA VAL A 198 5.63 -20.19 12.90
C VAL A 198 5.44 -21.08 14.14
N ASP A 199 6.46 -21.86 14.52
CA ASP A 199 6.42 -22.72 15.73
C ASP A 199 6.14 -21.94 17.02
N GLU A 200 6.77 -20.76 17.14
CA GLU A 200 6.60 -19.91 18.33
C GLU A 200 5.20 -19.29 18.47
N VAL A 201 4.43 -19.24 17.37
CA VAL A 201 3.12 -18.57 17.34
C VAL A 201 1.95 -19.49 17.00
N ALA A 202 2.19 -20.70 16.49
CA ALA A 202 1.13 -21.62 16.00
C ALA A 202 0.00 -21.83 17.01
N ASP A 203 0.30 -21.85 18.30
CA ASP A 203 -0.68 -22.02 19.38
C ASP A 203 -1.37 -20.70 19.82
N LYS A 204 -1.00 -19.55 19.26
CA LYS A 204 -1.48 -18.23 19.72
C LYS A 204 -2.83 -17.78 19.13
N GLY A 205 -3.44 -18.58 18.28
CA GLY A 205 -4.86 -18.53 17.94
C GLY A 205 -5.22 -17.74 16.70
N SER A 206 -5.14 -16.42 16.65
CA SER A 206 -5.65 -15.64 15.51
C SER A 206 -4.53 -15.11 14.63
N PHE A 207 -4.57 -15.47 13.33
CA PHE A 207 -3.59 -15.02 12.34
C PHE A 207 -4.27 -14.21 11.24
N PRO A 208 -3.54 -13.28 10.59
CA PRO A 208 -4.02 -12.67 9.37
C PRO A 208 -4.16 -13.72 8.25
N ALA A 209 -4.94 -13.40 7.22
CA ALA A 209 -4.90 -14.17 5.99
C ALA A 209 -3.59 -13.89 5.25
N PHE A 210 -2.75 -14.92 5.08
CA PHE A 210 -1.51 -14.80 4.32
C PHE A 210 -1.75 -15.08 2.84
N THR A 211 -1.03 -14.37 1.97
CA THR A 211 -0.84 -14.70 0.56
C THR A 211 0.64 -14.58 0.21
N ILE A 212 1.18 -15.58 -0.46
CA ILE A 212 2.54 -15.56 -1.04
C ILE A 212 2.39 -15.69 -2.55
N GLU A 213 2.78 -14.65 -3.30
CA GLU A 213 2.75 -14.64 -4.76
C GLU A 213 4.17 -14.54 -5.32
N VAL A 214 4.54 -15.47 -6.23
CA VAL A 214 5.88 -15.57 -6.82
C VAL A 214 5.84 -15.64 -8.33
N GLY A 215 6.89 -15.12 -8.98
CA GLY A 215 7.13 -15.27 -10.41
C GLY A 215 7.87 -16.59 -10.68
N GLU A 216 7.37 -17.40 -11.61
CA GLU A 216 7.96 -18.71 -11.95
C GLU A 216 9.39 -18.61 -12.49
N GLN A 217 9.74 -17.49 -13.11
CA GLN A 217 11.07 -17.20 -13.66
C GLN A 217 11.88 -16.27 -12.76
N ASP A 218 11.46 -16.06 -11.53
CA ASP A 218 12.23 -15.29 -10.55
C ASP A 218 13.50 -16.07 -10.16
N THR A 219 14.66 -15.45 -10.40
CA THR A 219 15.97 -16.02 -10.08
C THR A 219 16.71 -15.26 -8.98
N VAL A 220 16.08 -14.25 -8.41
CA VAL A 220 16.66 -13.39 -7.36
C VAL A 220 16.33 -13.91 -5.97
N VAL A 221 15.10 -14.40 -5.76
CA VAL A 221 14.67 -15.03 -4.51
C VAL A 221 14.45 -16.53 -4.70
N ASP A 222 14.55 -17.26 -3.60
CA ASP A 222 14.32 -18.73 -3.62
C ASP A 222 12.81 -19.02 -3.53
N ASN A 223 12.20 -19.34 -4.67
CA ASN A 223 10.79 -19.75 -4.73
C ASN A 223 10.54 -21.07 -3.98
N THR A 224 11.55 -21.94 -3.84
CA THR A 224 11.43 -23.19 -3.07
C THR A 224 11.28 -22.88 -1.57
N ALA A 225 12.07 -21.93 -1.05
CA ALA A 225 11.94 -21.48 0.33
C ALA A 225 10.56 -20.86 0.59
N SER A 226 10.07 -20.05 -0.35
CA SER A 226 8.73 -19.46 -0.27
C SER A 226 7.60 -20.52 -0.27
N GLN A 227 7.74 -21.55 -1.12
CA GLN A 227 6.78 -22.66 -1.19
C GLN A 227 6.84 -23.54 0.07
N THR A 228 8.03 -23.78 0.59
CA THR A 228 8.21 -24.53 1.86
C THR A 228 7.53 -23.81 3.01
N LEU A 229 7.74 -22.51 3.15
CA LEU A 229 7.05 -21.71 4.17
C LEU A 229 5.52 -21.76 3.99
N TYR A 230 5.01 -21.65 2.77
CA TYR A 230 3.57 -21.79 2.50
C TYR A 230 3.03 -23.12 2.99
N LEU A 231 3.71 -24.24 2.68
CA LEU A 231 3.29 -25.57 3.14
C LEU A 231 3.36 -25.66 4.66
N TYR A 232 4.40 -25.13 5.27
CA TYR A 232 4.58 -25.13 6.72
C TYR A 232 3.50 -24.34 7.45
N LEU A 233 3.10 -23.17 6.94
CA LEU A 233 1.96 -22.41 7.46
C LEU A 233 0.67 -23.24 7.42
N LYS A 234 0.41 -23.90 6.29
CA LYS A 234 -0.78 -24.76 6.15
C LYS A 234 -0.79 -25.96 7.11
N GLU A 235 0.35 -26.64 7.28
CA GLU A 235 0.49 -27.77 8.19
C GLU A 235 0.23 -27.36 9.65
N ASN A 236 0.56 -26.11 10.00
CA ASN A 236 0.29 -25.52 11.31
C ASN A 236 -1.11 -24.85 11.41
N GLY A 237 -2.01 -25.10 10.45
CA GLY A 237 -3.38 -24.59 10.49
C GLY A 237 -3.51 -23.09 10.20
N ILE A 238 -2.44 -22.42 9.75
CA ILE A 238 -2.44 -21.00 9.42
C ILE A 238 -2.90 -20.82 7.97
N ARG A 239 -3.95 -20.01 7.77
CA ARG A 239 -4.50 -19.75 6.44
C ARG A 239 -3.48 -19.03 5.56
N CYS A 240 -3.06 -19.67 4.49
CA CYS A 240 -2.16 -19.09 3.49
C CYS A 240 -2.60 -19.48 2.08
N GLU A 241 -2.59 -18.53 1.16
CA GLU A 241 -2.77 -18.73 -0.28
C GLU A 241 -1.41 -18.72 -0.99
N TRP A 242 -1.22 -19.64 -1.92
CA TRP A 242 -0.05 -19.70 -2.80
C TRP A 242 -0.44 -19.35 -4.22
N ILE A 243 0.23 -18.36 -4.80
CA ILE A 243 0.06 -17.95 -6.19
C ILE A 243 1.41 -18.03 -6.89
N SER A 244 1.54 -18.94 -7.87
CA SER A 244 2.69 -19.00 -8.77
C SER A 244 2.21 -18.70 -10.19
N ARG A 245 2.85 -17.76 -10.86
CA ARG A 245 2.51 -17.38 -12.23
C ARG A 245 3.74 -16.89 -13.00
N PRO A 246 3.69 -16.89 -14.35
CA PRO A 246 4.77 -16.35 -15.16
C PRO A 246 5.18 -14.93 -14.71
N GLY A 247 6.48 -14.71 -14.58
CA GLY A 247 7.06 -13.42 -14.18
C GLY A 247 8.45 -13.58 -13.58
N VAL A 248 9.14 -12.45 -13.49
CA VAL A 248 10.50 -12.33 -12.95
C VAL A 248 10.50 -11.35 -11.76
N HIS A 249 11.67 -11.13 -11.14
CA HIS A 249 11.84 -10.24 -9.99
C HIS A 249 11.89 -8.77 -10.41
N ASP A 250 10.76 -8.21 -10.84
CA ASP A 250 10.72 -6.84 -11.35
C ASP A 250 9.42 -6.08 -11.03
N TRP A 251 9.44 -4.78 -11.32
CA TRP A 251 8.30 -3.90 -11.07
C TRP A 251 7.08 -4.24 -11.94
N VAL A 252 7.24 -4.87 -13.11
CA VAL A 252 6.10 -5.29 -13.95
C VAL A 252 5.31 -6.38 -13.24
N PHE A 253 6.03 -7.35 -12.64
CA PHE A 253 5.41 -8.40 -11.85
C PHE A 253 4.69 -7.82 -10.62
N TRP A 254 5.34 -6.94 -9.85
CA TRP A 254 4.76 -6.39 -8.62
C TRP A 254 3.63 -5.40 -8.86
N GLN A 255 3.65 -4.62 -9.95
CA GLN A 255 2.50 -3.81 -10.38
C GLN A 255 1.27 -4.68 -10.65
N ALA A 256 1.45 -5.88 -11.20
CA ALA A 256 0.35 -6.82 -11.43
C ALA A 256 -0.10 -7.57 -10.15
N CYS A 257 0.73 -7.63 -9.10
CA CYS A 257 0.35 -8.15 -7.78
C CYS A 257 -0.48 -7.13 -6.98
N LEU A 258 -0.17 -5.84 -7.08
CA LEU A 258 -0.74 -4.81 -6.22
C LEU A 258 -2.28 -4.74 -6.21
N PRO A 259 -3.00 -4.83 -7.35
CA PRO A 259 -4.47 -4.87 -7.33
C PRO A 259 -5.03 -6.02 -6.50
N LYS A 260 -4.37 -7.19 -6.53
CA LYS A 260 -4.77 -8.36 -5.74
C LYS A 260 -4.51 -8.14 -4.25
N ALA A 261 -3.35 -7.53 -3.91
CA ALA A 261 -3.01 -7.18 -2.54
C ALA A 261 -4.00 -6.17 -1.94
N LEU A 262 -4.39 -5.14 -2.72
CA LEU A 262 -5.43 -4.19 -2.32
C LEU A 262 -6.78 -4.87 -2.10
N LYS A 263 -7.15 -5.79 -3.00
CA LYS A 263 -8.39 -6.56 -2.86
C LYS A 263 -8.34 -7.46 -1.63
N ALA A 264 -7.25 -8.21 -1.40
CA ALA A 264 -7.10 -9.06 -0.24
C ALA A 264 -7.15 -8.27 1.08
N ALA A 265 -6.51 -7.09 1.12
CA ALA A 265 -6.61 -6.17 2.24
C ALA A 265 -8.05 -5.71 2.46
N GLY A 266 -8.72 -5.20 1.43
CA GLY A 266 -10.10 -4.71 1.52
C GLY A 266 -11.10 -5.79 1.94
N ASP A 267 -10.96 -7.00 1.42
CA ASP A 267 -11.82 -8.15 1.79
C ASP A 267 -11.60 -8.58 3.26
N SER A 268 -10.47 -8.22 3.89
CA SER A 268 -10.14 -8.56 5.26
C SER A 268 -10.63 -7.53 6.28
N PHE A 269 -10.97 -6.35 5.82
CA PHE A 269 -11.48 -5.25 6.66
C PHE A 269 -12.98 -5.35 6.89
#